data_007ece75052cd546162faf4595651b02
#
_entry.id   007ece75052cd546162faf4595651b02
#
_cell.length_a   1.000
_cell.length_b   1.000
_cell.length_c   1.000
_cell.angle_alpha   90.00
_cell.angle_beta   90.00
_cell.angle_gamma   90.00
#
_symmetry.space_group_name_H-M   'P 1'
#
loop_
_entity.id
_entity.type
_entity.pdbx_description
1 polymer ?
#
loop_
_entity_poly.entity_id
_entity_poly.type
_entity_poly.pdbx_seq_one_letter_code
_entity_poly.pdbx_strand_id
1 'polypeptide(L)'
;WVDQSFREIDENGKWYWSYGGDYGPEGVPSFGNFCCNGLVNAAREPHPHLIEVKKNYQYIKSALTDRRNLSLKVKNWYDFTNLNAYTLHWQVVGDNGTVIKEGTHKIDCAPHATADFALGRIKLPSNIREAYLNLSWTPDTPQPFIGTDFEVAYDQFVLPAGKNFHAQVSKPEGEVKWDIDRQTGALRSYMYNGKEMLASPVVLSLYRPVTDNDNRERTGGARAWKKAGLNNLVQKATFVESSAKGGKAKVELLNAEGRKVGTADFLYTLRKNGTLEVKTTFVPDTAVITSLARVGLAFEMPDTYNQVSYLGRGEHETYADRNRSGRIGIYHTDAERMFHYYVRPQATGNRTDVRWVNLTDEAGNGLTFRSDKHFQFSVIPFTDMNVDKATHINELKRTGVVTVHLDAEQSGVGTATCGPGVLPQYLVPVQKHTFEFMIRPLAK
;
A
#
# COMPACT_ATOMS: atom_id res chain seq x y z
N TRP A 1 -18.65 -12.79 -11.30
CA TRP A 1 -18.99 -11.37 -11.15
C TRP A 1 -18.05 -10.56 -12.03
N VAL A 2 -18.59 -9.86 -13.02
CA VAL A 2 -17.86 -9.26 -14.14
C VAL A 2 -18.35 -7.82 -14.32
N ASP A 3 -17.43 -6.86 -14.54
CA ASP A 3 -17.79 -5.51 -14.93
C ASP A 3 -18.56 -5.51 -16.25
N GLN A 4 -19.65 -4.77 -16.28
CA GLN A 4 -20.50 -4.57 -17.47
C GLN A 4 -20.05 -3.27 -18.17
N SER A 5 -19.25 -3.40 -19.23
CA SER A 5 -18.64 -2.26 -19.89
C SER A 5 -18.32 -2.58 -21.36
N PHE A 6 -18.30 -1.55 -22.20
CA PHE A 6 -17.82 -1.63 -23.59
C PHE A 6 -16.50 -0.88 -23.73
N ARG A 7 -15.67 -1.36 -24.63
CA ARG A 7 -14.43 -0.67 -24.99
C ARG A 7 -14.72 0.36 -26.08
N GLU A 8 -14.53 1.62 -25.74
CA GLU A 8 -14.71 2.76 -26.62
C GLU A 8 -13.38 3.43 -26.92
N ILE A 9 -13.36 4.30 -27.93
CA ILE A 9 -12.19 5.09 -28.32
C ILE A 9 -12.62 6.56 -28.36
N ASP A 10 -11.88 7.44 -27.69
CA ASP A 10 -12.14 8.87 -27.69
C ASP A 10 -11.69 9.54 -29.02
N GLU A 11 -11.97 10.82 -29.17
CA GLU A 11 -11.59 11.64 -30.33
C GLU A 11 -10.07 11.72 -30.59
N ASN A 12 -9.26 11.41 -29.54
CA ASN A 12 -7.79 11.41 -29.62
C ASN A 12 -7.22 10.01 -29.90
N GLY A 13 -8.09 9.02 -30.16
CA GLY A 13 -7.69 7.63 -30.41
C GLY A 13 -7.34 6.84 -29.15
N LYS A 14 -7.63 7.35 -27.94
CA LYS A 14 -7.40 6.63 -26.70
C LYS A 14 -8.61 5.79 -26.32
N TRP A 15 -8.38 4.54 -25.98
CA TRP A 15 -9.43 3.64 -25.54
C TRP A 15 -9.78 3.84 -24.05
N TYR A 16 -11.01 3.54 -23.71
CA TYR A 16 -11.52 3.52 -22.35
C TYR A 16 -12.67 2.51 -22.20
N TRP A 17 -13.02 2.21 -20.95
CA TRP A 17 -14.21 1.45 -20.62
C TRP A 17 -15.36 2.41 -20.38
N SER A 18 -16.43 2.27 -21.16
CA SER A 18 -17.66 3.06 -20.98
C SER A 18 -18.57 2.43 -19.91
N TYR A 19 -19.42 3.24 -19.30
CA TYR A 19 -20.40 2.80 -18.32
C TYR A 19 -21.68 3.64 -18.36
N GLY A 20 -22.61 3.45 -17.41
CA GLY A 20 -23.88 4.16 -17.39
C GLY A 20 -23.70 5.69 -17.32
N GLY A 21 -24.39 6.41 -18.20
CA GLY A 21 -24.26 7.85 -18.38
C GLY A 21 -23.44 8.27 -19.61
N ASP A 22 -22.68 7.35 -20.22
CA ASP A 22 -21.91 7.62 -21.44
C ASP A 22 -22.77 7.51 -22.69
N TYR A 23 -23.96 6.93 -22.58
CA TYR A 23 -24.88 6.71 -23.69
C TYR A 23 -26.22 7.43 -23.50
N GLY A 24 -26.82 7.80 -24.58
CA GLY A 24 -28.12 8.49 -24.63
C GLY A 24 -27.98 10.01 -24.54
N PRO A 25 -29.12 10.72 -24.56
CA PRO A 25 -29.14 12.17 -24.44
C PRO A 25 -28.59 12.67 -23.13
N GLU A 26 -27.98 13.86 -23.13
CA GLU A 26 -27.49 14.52 -21.94
C GLU A 26 -28.59 14.67 -20.88
N GLY A 27 -28.27 14.40 -19.60
CA GLY A 27 -29.18 14.53 -18.47
C GLY A 27 -30.12 13.33 -18.24
N VAL A 28 -30.01 12.26 -19.02
CA VAL A 28 -30.75 11.03 -18.75
C VAL A 28 -30.25 10.40 -17.44
N PRO A 29 -31.13 10.10 -16.46
CA PRO A 29 -30.73 9.46 -15.23
C PRO A 29 -30.07 8.11 -15.47
N SER A 30 -28.91 7.88 -14.83
CA SER A 30 -28.20 6.59 -14.86
C SER A 30 -27.62 6.26 -13.48
N PHE A 31 -27.26 5.00 -13.27
CA PHE A 31 -26.54 4.58 -12.08
C PHE A 31 -25.00 4.75 -12.22
N GLY A 32 -24.53 5.43 -13.29
CA GLY A 32 -23.11 5.65 -13.53
C GLY A 32 -22.33 4.34 -13.63
N ASN A 33 -21.17 4.29 -12.99
CA ASN A 33 -20.29 3.14 -13.00
C ASN A 33 -20.73 1.99 -12.04
N PHE A 34 -21.97 1.98 -11.55
CA PHE A 34 -22.47 0.89 -10.69
C PHE A 34 -22.48 -0.49 -11.39
N CYS A 35 -22.50 -0.51 -12.71
CA CYS A 35 -22.34 -1.74 -13.50
C CYS A 35 -20.89 -2.31 -13.49
N CYS A 36 -19.93 -1.56 -12.95
CA CYS A 36 -18.50 -1.93 -12.87
C CYS A 36 -18.13 -2.32 -11.43
N ASN A 37 -18.81 -3.33 -10.87
CA ASN A 37 -18.63 -3.86 -9.51
C ASN A 37 -18.17 -5.33 -9.52
N GLY A 38 -17.51 -5.75 -10.59
CA GLY A 38 -17.06 -7.12 -10.80
C GLY A 38 -15.85 -7.50 -9.97
N LEU A 39 -15.59 -8.80 -9.87
CA LEU A 39 -14.32 -9.38 -9.39
C LEU A 39 -13.28 -9.41 -10.53
N VAL A 40 -13.76 -9.31 -11.76
CA VAL A 40 -12.95 -9.18 -12.98
C VAL A 40 -13.50 -8.03 -13.83
N ASN A 41 -12.63 -7.39 -14.60
CA ASN A 41 -13.02 -6.33 -15.52
C ASN A 41 -13.79 -6.88 -16.75
N ALA A 42 -14.22 -6.02 -17.65
CA ALA A 42 -14.96 -6.42 -18.85
C ALA A 42 -14.12 -7.28 -19.83
N ALA A 43 -12.78 -7.20 -19.79
CA ALA A 43 -11.86 -8.07 -20.53
C ALA A 43 -11.59 -9.41 -19.83
N ARG A 44 -12.22 -9.67 -18.67
CA ARG A 44 -12.01 -10.86 -17.82
C ARG A 44 -10.68 -10.89 -17.06
N GLU A 45 -10.00 -9.77 -16.95
CA GLU A 45 -8.79 -9.65 -16.15
C GLU A 45 -9.15 -9.46 -14.66
N PRO A 46 -8.42 -10.10 -13.73
CA PRO A 46 -8.71 -10.02 -12.32
C PRO A 46 -8.53 -8.61 -11.73
N HIS A 47 -9.50 -8.16 -10.95
CA HIS A 47 -9.26 -7.05 -10.03
C HIS A 47 -8.52 -7.54 -8.76
N PRO A 48 -7.77 -6.69 -8.05
CA PRO A 48 -7.00 -7.07 -6.86
C PRO A 48 -7.84 -7.76 -5.78
N HIS A 49 -9.10 -7.38 -5.63
CA HIS A 49 -10.00 -7.99 -4.64
C HIS A 49 -10.42 -9.44 -4.97
N LEU A 50 -10.27 -9.90 -6.22
CA LEU A 50 -10.47 -11.33 -6.54
C LEU A 50 -9.45 -12.21 -5.82
N ILE A 51 -8.21 -11.72 -5.66
CA ILE A 51 -7.15 -12.46 -4.94
C ILE A 51 -7.51 -12.56 -3.45
N GLU A 52 -8.11 -11.51 -2.88
CA GLU A 52 -8.62 -11.55 -1.50
C GLU A 52 -9.78 -12.54 -1.35
N VAL A 53 -10.70 -12.64 -2.34
CA VAL A 53 -11.76 -13.66 -2.38
C VAL A 53 -11.16 -15.06 -2.41
N LYS A 54 -10.17 -15.33 -3.30
CA LYS A 54 -9.45 -16.61 -3.34
C LYS A 54 -8.90 -16.97 -1.96
N LYS A 55 -8.24 -16.02 -1.28
CA LYS A 55 -7.66 -16.24 0.04
C LYS A 55 -8.70 -16.55 1.10
N ASN A 56 -9.80 -15.84 1.11
CA ASN A 56 -10.84 -16.04 2.13
C ASN A 56 -11.64 -17.32 1.90
N TYR A 57 -11.83 -17.74 0.65
CA TYR A 57 -12.63 -18.90 0.26
C TYR A 57 -11.82 -20.21 0.17
N GLN A 58 -10.51 -20.20 0.42
CA GLN A 58 -9.72 -21.43 0.44
C GLN A 58 -10.26 -22.41 1.49
N TYR A 59 -10.31 -23.69 1.15
CA TYR A 59 -10.85 -24.76 1.99
C TYR A 59 -9.85 -25.34 2.99
N ILE A 60 -8.57 -25.04 2.84
CA ILE A 60 -7.51 -25.46 3.78
C ILE A 60 -7.13 -24.23 4.59
N LYS A 61 -7.31 -24.29 5.91
CA LYS A 61 -6.99 -23.18 6.83
C LYS A 61 -5.91 -23.64 7.80
N SER A 62 -4.83 -22.88 7.92
CA SER A 62 -3.73 -23.19 8.81
C SER A 62 -3.63 -22.18 9.96
N ALA A 63 -3.20 -22.64 11.13
CA ALA A 63 -2.87 -21.82 12.27
C ALA A 63 -1.53 -22.27 12.87
N LEU A 64 -0.62 -21.33 13.14
CA LEU A 64 0.65 -21.62 13.80
C LEU A 64 0.43 -21.63 15.32
N THR A 65 0.59 -22.79 15.94
CA THR A 65 0.33 -23.01 17.38
C THR A 65 1.59 -22.92 18.23
N ASP A 66 2.77 -23.31 17.69
CA ASP A 66 4.06 -23.12 18.33
C ASP A 66 5.10 -22.64 17.31
N ARG A 67 5.63 -21.43 17.54
CA ARG A 67 6.64 -20.82 16.67
C ARG A 67 8.02 -21.48 16.78
N ARG A 68 8.36 -22.10 17.92
CA ARG A 68 9.68 -22.72 18.13
C ARG A 68 9.83 -24.03 17.38
N ASN A 69 8.78 -24.84 17.39
CA ASN A 69 8.75 -26.14 16.71
C ASN A 69 8.05 -26.06 15.35
N LEU A 70 7.60 -24.87 14.92
CA LEU A 70 6.75 -24.65 13.76
C LEU A 70 5.58 -25.63 13.75
N SER A 71 4.90 -25.73 14.91
CA SER A 71 3.72 -26.60 15.05
C SER A 71 2.52 -25.92 14.44
N LEU A 72 1.79 -26.65 13.61
CA LEU A 72 0.67 -26.17 12.85
C LEU A 72 -0.58 -26.99 13.16
N LYS A 73 -1.70 -26.30 13.20
CA LYS A 73 -3.05 -26.88 13.16
C LYS A 73 -3.67 -26.58 11.82
N VAL A 74 -4.08 -27.63 11.09
CA VAL A 74 -4.72 -27.49 9.77
C VAL A 74 -6.14 -27.99 9.85
N LYS A 75 -7.10 -27.15 9.43
CA LYS A 75 -8.51 -27.49 9.30
C LYS A 75 -8.84 -27.75 7.84
N ASN A 76 -9.40 -28.94 7.57
CA ASN A 76 -9.97 -29.30 6.29
C ASN A 76 -11.45 -28.84 6.23
N TRP A 77 -11.76 -27.96 5.28
CA TRP A 77 -13.12 -27.46 5.04
C TRP A 77 -13.77 -28.09 3.81
N TYR A 78 -13.07 -29.03 3.12
CA TYR A 78 -13.69 -29.79 2.05
C TYR A 78 -14.80 -30.69 2.62
N ASP A 79 -15.85 -30.91 1.82
CA ASP A 79 -16.95 -31.80 2.19
C ASP A 79 -16.66 -33.28 1.86
N PHE A 80 -15.87 -33.52 0.80
CA PHE A 80 -15.66 -34.86 0.26
C PHE A 80 -14.19 -35.22 0.03
N THR A 81 -13.26 -34.28 0.18
CA THR A 81 -11.84 -34.48 -0.19
C THR A 81 -10.96 -34.53 1.05
N ASN A 82 -10.19 -35.64 1.19
CA ASN A 82 -9.15 -35.75 2.21
C ASN A 82 -7.92 -34.92 1.79
N LEU A 83 -7.21 -34.32 2.73
CA LEU A 83 -6.02 -33.52 2.44
C LEU A 83 -4.81 -34.35 1.97
N ASN A 84 -4.82 -35.70 2.06
CA ASN A 84 -3.80 -36.54 1.48
C ASN A 84 -3.76 -36.46 -0.06
N ALA A 85 -4.80 -35.89 -0.71
CA ALA A 85 -4.82 -35.59 -2.14
C ALA A 85 -4.01 -34.34 -2.52
N TYR A 86 -3.43 -33.62 -1.55
CA TYR A 86 -2.65 -32.42 -1.72
C TYR A 86 -1.26 -32.57 -1.11
N THR A 87 -0.31 -31.80 -1.63
CA THR A 87 1.02 -31.63 -1.02
C THR A 87 1.12 -30.24 -0.40
N LEU A 88 1.51 -30.18 0.87
CA LEU A 88 1.97 -28.95 1.50
C LEU A 88 3.44 -28.73 1.13
N HIS A 89 3.71 -27.61 0.48
CA HIS A 89 5.03 -27.03 0.33
C HIS A 89 5.21 -25.93 1.39
N TRP A 90 6.33 -25.93 2.06
CA TRP A 90 6.61 -24.90 3.07
C TRP A 90 8.03 -24.37 2.96
N GLN A 91 8.17 -23.08 3.24
CA GLN A 91 9.46 -22.39 3.23
C GLN A 91 9.53 -21.42 4.42
N VAL A 92 10.68 -21.33 5.06
CA VAL A 92 11.03 -20.22 5.95
C VAL A 92 11.98 -19.31 5.22
N VAL A 93 11.53 -18.08 4.98
CA VAL A 93 12.25 -17.06 4.21
C VAL A 93 12.60 -15.89 5.13
N GLY A 94 13.85 -15.43 5.11
CA GLY A 94 14.29 -14.26 5.87
C GLY A 94 13.86 -12.94 5.22
N ASP A 95 13.92 -11.87 6.01
CA ASP A 95 13.65 -10.49 5.57
C ASP A 95 14.62 -9.96 4.49
N ASN A 96 15.66 -10.69 4.18
CA ASN A 96 16.59 -10.47 3.07
C ASN A 96 16.30 -11.36 1.84
N GLY A 97 15.20 -12.10 1.83
CA GLY A 97 14.81 -13.01 0.75
C GLY A 97 15.49 -14.37 0.76
N THR A 98 16.40 -14.64 1.70
CA THR A 98 17.09 -15.94 1.76
C THR A 98 16.15 -17.04 2.26
N VAL A 99 16.04 -18.15 1.53
CA VAL A 99 15.36 -19.37 2.01
C VAL A 99 16.26 -20.01 3.08
N ILE A 100 15.76 -20.08 4.31
CA ILE A 100 16.49 -20.60 5.47
C ILE A 100 16.27 -22.11 5.60
N LYS A 101 15.04 -22.54 5.36
CA LYS A 101 14.62 -23.93 5.41
C LYS A 101 13.36 -24.14 4.59
N GLU A 102 13.25 -25.26 3.93
CA GLU A 102 12.07 -25.62 3.15
C GLU A 102 11.82 -27.14 3.18
N GLY A 103 10.66 -27.55 2.69
CA GLY A 103 10.31 -28.94 2.56
C GLY A 103 8.88 -29.16 2.08
N THR A 104 8.49 -30.40 2.00
CA THR A 104 7.14 -30.83 1.70
C THR A 104 6.58 -31.68 2.83
N HIS A 105 5.25 -31.74 2.92
CA HIS A 105 4.59 -32.56 3.93
C HIS A 105 3.25 -33.09 3.39
N LYS A 106 2.93 -34.33 3.73
CA LYS A 106 1.64 -34.97 3.45
C LYS A 106 0.84 -35.06 4.73
N ILE A 107 -0.44 -34.78 4.64
CA ILE A 107 -1.34 -34.79 5.80
C ILE A 107 -2.55 -35.66 5.46
N ASP A 108 -2.81 -36.63 6.31
CA ASP A 108 -4.07 -37.37 6.30
C ASP A 108 -5.05 -36.63 7.21
N CYS A 109 -6.01 -35.92 6.61
CA CYS A 109 -7.01 -35.15 7.31
C CYS A 109 -8.34 -35.27 6.56
N ALA A 110 -9.25 -36.03 7.13
CA ALA A 110 -10.57 -36.28 6.56
C ALA A 110 -11.39 -34.96 6.41
N PRO A 111 -12.41 -34.94 5.56
CA PRO A 111 -13.36 -33.82 5.48
C PRO A 111 -13.83 -33.36 6.85
N HIS A 112 -13.89 -32.04 7.04
CA HIS A 112 -14.27 -31.35 8.29
C HIS A 112 -13.37 -31.64 9.51
N ALA A 113 -12.37 -32.52 9.41
CA ALA A 113 -11.42 -32.81 10.48
C ALA A 113 -10.37 -31.70 10.68
N THR A 114 -9.57 -31.89 11.71
CA THR A 114 -8.41 -31.05 12.01
C THR A 114 -7.22 -31.95 12.28
N ALA A 115 -6.07 -31.63 11.74
CA ALA A 115 -4.82 -32.33 11.99
C ALA A 115 -3.79 -31.38 12.60
N ASP A 116 -3.00 -31.91 13.54
CA ASP A 116 -1.87 -31.22 14.16
C ASP A 116 -0.56 -31.89 13.72
N PHE A 117 0.44 -31.10 13.35
CA PHE A 117 1.77 -31.56 12.99
C PHE A 117 2.84 -30.49 13.25
N ALA A 118 4.11 -30.86 13.24
CA ALA A 118 5.23 -29.96 13.44
C ALA A 118 6.25 -30.09 12.30
N LEU A 119 6.70 -28.97 11.75
CA LEU A 119 7.76 -28.90 10.75
C LEU A 119 9.16 -28.99 11.35
N GLY A 120 9.24 -28.95 12.69
CA GLY A 120 10.45 -29.04 13.46
C GLY A 120 11.10 -27.69 13.78
N ARG A 121 12.12 -27.73 14.60
CA ARG A 121 12.82 -26.52 15.06
C ARG A 121 13.60 -25.85 13.94
N ILE A 122 13.65 -24.54 14.03
CA ILE A 122 14.44 -23.69 13.16
C ILE A 122 15.35 -22.78 13.99
N LYS A 123 16.57 -22.59 13.53
CA LYS A 123 17.50 -21.60 14.03
C LYS A 123 17.65 -20.50 12.98
N LEU A 124 17.19 -19.31 13.31
CA LEU A 124 17.34 -18.17 12.41
C LEU A 124 18.78 -17.67 12.42
N PRO A 125 19.40 -17.37 11.26
CA PRO A 125 20.73 -16.77 11.17
C PRO A 125 20.76 -15.40 11.88
N SER A 126 21.91 -15.00 12.41
CA SER A 126 22.05 -13.77 13.20
C SER A 126 21.84 -12.49 12.41
N ASN A 127 21.97 -12.54 11.10
CA ASN A 127 21.71 -11.43 10.16
C ASN A 127 20.23 -11.30 9.75
N ILE A 128 19.37 -12.26 10.12
CA ILE A 128 17.93 -12.21 9.89
C ILE A 128 17.24 -11.52 11.06
N ARG A 129 16.37 -10.57 10.78
CA ARG A 129 15.64 -9.80 11.79
C ARG A 129 14.19 -10.23 11.92
N GLU A 130 13.63 -10.65 10.81
CA GLU A 130 12.29 -11.20 10.70
C GLU A 130 12.32 -12.32 9.66
N ALA A 131 11.58 -13.38 9.89
CA ALA A 131 11.42 -14.45 8.92
C ALA A 131 9.95 -14.75 8.72
N TYR A 132 9.63 -15.40 7.63
CA TYR A 132 8.26 -15.71 7.20
C TYR A 132 8.15 -17.22 6.92
N LEU A 133 7.26 -17.91 7.64
CA LEU A 133 6.86 -19.27 7.29
C LEU A 133 5.75 -19.16 6.24
N ASN A 134 6.07 -19.52 5.02
CA ASN A 134 5.13 -19.61 3.90
C ASN A 134 4.65 -21.07 3.77
N LEU A 135 3.35 -21.23 3.65
CA LEU A 135 2.67 -22.49 3.37
C LEU A 135 1.96 -22.38 2.02
N SER A 136 2.09 -23.39 1.17
CA SER A 136 1.43 -23.47 -0.14
C SER A 136 0.94 -24.90 -0.37
N TRP A 137 -0.32 -25.05 -0.78
CA TRP A 137 -0.94 -26.33 -1.03
C TRP A 137 -1.24 -26.49 -2.52
N THR A 138 -0.77 -27.60 -3.10
CA THR A 138 -1.03 -27.93 -4.50
C THR A 138 -1.64 -29.33 -4.62
N PRO A 139 -2.51 -29.60 -5.61
CA PRO A 139 -3.07 -30.94 -5.82
C PRO A 139 -2.00 -31.89 -6.36
N ASP A 140 -2.07 -33.15 -5.97
CA ASP A 140 -1.13 -34.21 -6.48
C ASP A 140 -1.48 -34.67 -7.88
N THR A 141 -2.73 -34.54 -8.25
CA THR A 141 -3.24 -34.91 -9.58
C THR A 141 -4.02 -33.75 -10.18
N PRO A 142 -3.99 -33.61 -11.51
CA PRO A 142 -4.80 -32.58 -12.17
C PRO A 142 -6.28 -32.71 -11.80
N GLN A 143 -6.90 -31.59 -11.54
CA GLN A 143 -8.34 -31.49 -11.29
C GLN A 143 -8.99 -30.71 -12.45
N PRO A 144 -10.33 -30.76 -12.61
CA PRO A 144 -10.99 -29.95 -13.63
C PRO A 144 -10.57 -28.48 -13.53
N PHE A 145 -10.04 -27.93 -14.63
CA PHE A 145 -9.59 -26.53 -14.78
C PHE A 145 -8.31 -26.12 -14.03
N ILE A 146 -7.68 -26.99 -13.22
CA ILE A 146 -6.44 -26.68 -12.51
C ILE A 146 -5.40 -27.81 -12.65
N GLY A 147 -4.13 -27.40 -12.84
CA GLY A 147 -3.00 -28.32 -12.87
C GLY A 147 -2.45 -28.64 -11.47
N THR A 148 -1.44 -29.52 -11.42
CA THR A 148 -0.76 -29.89 -10.17
C THR A 148 0.10 -28.78 -9.58
N ASP A 149 0.39 -27.74 -10.32
CA ASP A 149 1.12 -26.54 -9.91
C ASP A 149 0.20 -25.44 -9.34
N PHE A 150 -1.11 -25.62 -9.44
CA PHE A 150 -2.05 -24.61 -8.97
C PHE A 150 -2.13 -24.55 -7.44
N GLU A 151 -1.82 -23.39 -6.86
CA GLU A 151 -1.94 -23.15 -5.43
C GLU A 151 -3.41 -23.02 -5.02
N VAL A 152 -3.98 -24.06 -4.40
CA VAL A 152 -5.37 -24.07 -3.93
C VAL A 152 -5.57 -23.37 -2.60
N ALA A 153 -4.54 -23.31 -1.77
CA ALA A 153 -4.55 -22.63 -0.47
C ALA A 153 -3.13 -22.21 -0.07
N TYR A 154 -3.03 -21.15 0.70
CA TYR A 154 -1.76 -20.68 1.25
C TYR A 154 -1.96 -19.94 2.57
N ASP A 155 -0.93 -19.94 3.40
CA ASP A 155 -0.86 -19.13 4.63
C ASP A 155 0.56 -18.61 4.80
N GLN A 156 0.70 -17.51 5.53
CA GLN A 156 1.99 -16.98 5.94
C GLN A 156 1.96 -16.61 7.42
N PHE A 157 3.02 -16.96 8.15
CA PHE A 157 3.19 -16.59 9.55
C PHE A 157 4.50 -15.85 9.77
N VAL A 158 4.44 -14.72 10.46
CA VAL A 158 5.62 -13.95 10.82
C VAL A 158 6.32 -14.60 12.01
N LEU A 159 7.62 -14.81 11.86
CA LEU A 159 8.52 -15.38 12.88
C LEU A 159 9.49 -14.27 13.32
N PRO A 160 9.19 -13.52 14.40
CA PRO A 160 10.06 -12.43 14.83
C PRO A 160 11.40 -12.96 15.35
N ALA A 161 12.50 -12.37 14.89
CA ALA A 161 13.85 -12.75 15.31
C ALA A 161 14.42 -11.87 16.44
N GLY A 162 13.64 -10.95 16.98
CA GLY A 162 13.97 -10.17 18.19
C GLY A 162 14.96 -9.01 18.00
N LYS A 163 15.21 -8.56 16.79
CA LYS A 163 16.08 -7.38 16.52
C LYS A 163 15.32 -6.28 15.80
N ASN A 164 15.51 -5.03 16.26
CA ASN A 164 14.91 -3.87 15.59
C ASN A 164 15.41 -3.69 14.15
N PHE A 165 14.56 -3.20 13.25
CA PHE A 165 14.85 -2.92 11.84
C PHE A 165 15.89 -1.80 11.60
N HIS A 166 16.44 -1.19 12.64
CA HIS A 166 17.53 -0.21 12.50
C HIS A 166 18.81 -0.91 12.02
N ALA A 167 18.89 -1.17 10.72
CA ALA A 167 20.10 -1.66 10.11
C ALA A 167 21.22 -0.63 10.27
N GLN A 168 22.40 -1.09 10.66
CA GLN A 168 23.61 -0.35 10.36
C GLN A 168 23.70 -0.26 8.82
N VAL A 169 23.35 0.88 8.31
CA VAL A 169 23.37 1.13 6.87
C VAL A 169 24.68 1.89 6.62
N SER A 170 25.53 1.36 5.72
CA SER A 170 26.75 2.03 5.27
C SER A 170 26.43 3.46 4.84
N LYS A 171 27.35 4.39 5.16
CA LYS A 171 27.24 5.78 4.68
C LYS A 171 27.24 5.75 3.16
N PRO A 172 26.27 6.38 2.46
CA PRO A 172 26.36 6.53 1.03
C PRO A 172 27.63 7.36 0.70
N GLU A 173 28.34 6.94 -0.33
CA GLU A 173 29.43 7.74 -0.86
C GLU A 173 28.84 8.93 -1.60
N GLY A 174 28.84 10.11 -0.98
CA GLY A 174 28.33 11.31 -1.62
C GLY A 174 27.81 12.37 -0.66
N GLU A 175 27.57 13.55 -1.21
CA GLU A 175 27.07 14.71 -0.48
C GLU A 175 25.54 14.77 -0.54
N VAL A 176 24.91 14.91 0.62
CA VAL A 176 23.47 15.20 0.75
C VAL A 176 23.30 16.67 1.10
N LYS A 177 22.50 17.40 0.30
CA LYS A 177 22.00 18.74 0.62
C LYS A 177 20.47 18.69 0.70
N TRP A 178 19.91 19.48 1.57
CA TRP A 178 18.46 19.54 1.77
C TRP A 178 18.04 20.93 2.23
N ASP A 179 16.77 21.28 2.00
CA ASP A 179 16.25 22.58 2.38
C ASP A 179 14.75 22.54 2.69
N ILE A 180 14.32 23.45 3.57
CA ILE A 180 12.94 23.62 4.00
C ILE A 180 12.38 24.90 3.37
N ASP A 181 11.21 24.81 2.80
CA ASP A 181 10.44 25.97 2.36
C ASP A 181 9.99 26.80 3.56
N ARG A 182 10.34 28.08 3.59
CA ARG A 182 10.05 28.96 4.72
C ARG A 182 8.60 29.40 4.82
N GLN A 183 7.81 29.27 3.74
CA GLN A 183 6.40 29.63 3.73
C GLN A 183 5.52 28.46 4.14
N THR A 184 5.89 27.25 3.75
CA THR A 184 5.08 26.03 3.97
C THR A 184 5.63 25.15 5.08
N GLY A 185 6.91 25.28 5.45
CA GLY A 185 7.58 24.38 6.38
C GLY A 185 7.89 23.00 5.82
N ALA A 186 7.61 22.74 4.56
CA ALA A 186 7.82 21.47 3.88
C ALA A 186 9.29 21.27 3.45
N LEU A 187 9.76 20.02 3.41
CA LEU A 187 11.03 19.67 2.75
C LEU A 187 10.87 19.94 1.25
N ARG A 188 11.48 21.00 0.74
CA ARG A 188 11.34 21.41 -0.67
C ARG A 188 12.42 20.84 -1.59
N SER A 189 13.56 20.44 -1.04
CA SER A 189 14.69 19.95 -1.80
C SER A 189 15.43 18.87 -1.02
N TYR A 190 15.79 17.81 -1.71
CA TYR A 190 16.68 16.77 -1.23
C TYR A 190 17.61 16.35 -2.38
N MET A 191 18.84 16.84 -2.33
CA MET A 191 19.83 16.63 -3.37
C MET A 191 20.84 15.58 -2.95
N TYR A 192 21.22 14.72 -3.89
CA TYR A 192 22.32 13.79 -3.73
C TYR A 192 23.32 13.95 -4.87
N ASN A 193 24.58 14.24 -4.53
CA ASN A 193 25.66 14.54 -5.50
C ASN A 193 25.27 15.62 -6.52
N GLY A 194 24.60 16.68 -6.05
CA GLY A 194 24.17 17.79 -6.90
C GLY A 194 22.91 17.54 -7.73
N LYS A 195 22.33 16.32 -7.71
CA LYS A 195 21.08 15.99 -8.41
C LYS A 195 19.89 16.12 -7.48
N GLU A 196 18.87 16.88 -7.87
CA GLU A 196 17.61 16.99 -7.13
C GLU A 196 16.80 15.69 -7.27
N MET A 197 16.32 15.17 -6.16
CA MET A 197 15.56 13.92 -6.09
C MET A 197 14.05 14.14 -6.01
N LEU A 198 13.62 15.33 -5.61
CA LEU A 198 12.21 15.69 -5.47
C LEU A 198 11.74 16.51 -6.67
N ALA A 199 10.54 16.27 -7.16
CA ALA A 199 9.86 17.11 -8.14
C ALA A 199 8.85 18.06 -7.49
N SER A 200 8.40 17.74 -6.25
CA SER A 200 7.55 18.61 -5.44
C SER A 200 7.94 18.54 -3.96
N PRO A 201 7.58 19.55 -3.15
CA PRO A 201 7.82 19.50 -1.71
C PRO A 201 7.13 18.34 -1.02
N VAL A 202 7.76 17.80 0.03
CA VAL A 202 7.17 16.75 0.89
C VAL A 202 6.18 17.41 1.86
N VAL A 203 4.90 17.12 1.69
CA VAL A 203 3.80 17.73 2.47
C VAL A 203 3.05 16.68 3.28
N LEU A 204 2.33 17.13 4.32
CA LEU A 204 1.40 16.25 5.05
C LEU A 204 0.24 15.85 4.12
N SER A 205 -0.06 14.56 4.08
CA SER A 205 -1.15 13.98 3.29
C SER A 205 -2.24 13.45 4.20
N LEU A 206 -3.49 13.93 4.02
CA LEU A 206 -4.67 13.54 4.79
C LEU A 206 -5.82 13.06 3.90
N TYR A 207 -5.64 13.10 2.58
CA TYR A 207 -6.64 12.81 1.56
C TYR A 207 -6.13 11.76 0.58
N ARG A 208 -7.04 11.00 -0.01
CA ARG A 208 -6.76 10.12 -1.17
C ARG A 208 -7.77 10.39 -2.28
N PRO A 209 -7.44 10.13 -3.55
CA PRO A 209 -8.44 10.07 -4.61
C PRO A 209 -9.61 9.18 -4.21
N VAL A 210 -10.83 9.67 -4.41
CA VAL A 210 -12.03 9.05 -3.83
C VAL A 210 -12.33 7.72 -4.50
N THR A 211 -12.48 6.66 -3.72
CA THR A 211 -13.01 5.39 -4.22
C THR A 211 -14.54 5.44 -4.31
N ASP A 212 -15.14 4.51 -5.07
CA ASP A 212 -16.60 4.40 -5.14
C ASP A 212 -17.21 4.15 -3.75
N ASN A 213 -16.55 3.36 -2.91
CA ASN A 213 -16.97 3.11 -1.54
C ASN A 213 -16.86 4.37 -0.68
N ASP A 214 -15.76 5.14 -0.79
CA ASP A 214 -15.61 6.41 -0.07
C ASP A 214 -16.72 7.41 -0.41
N ASN A 215 -17.16 7.42 -1.67
CA ASN A 215 -18.27 8.27 -2.12
C ASN A 215 -19.63 7.87 -1.54
N ARG A 216 -19.84 6.59 -1.24
CA ARG A 216 -21.09 6.03 -0.71
C ARG A 216 -21.09 5.95 0.82
N GLU A 217 -19.97 6.17 1.48
CA GLU A 217 -19.87 6.18 2.93
C GLU A 217 -20.78 7.27 3.54
N ARG A 218 -21.69 6.86 4.45
CA ARG A 218 -22.74 7.74 4.97
C ARG A 218 -22.25 8.67 6.08
N THR A 219 -21.35 8.19 6.94
CA THR A 219 -20.94 8.86 8.17
C THR A 219 -19.54 9.43 8.13
N GLY A 220 -18.77 9.12 7.11
CA GLY A 220 -17.38 9.55 6.93
C GLY A 220 -17.04 9.70 5.45
N GLY A 221 -15.92 9.14 5.05
CA GLY A 221 -15.51 9.03 3.65
C GLY A 221 -15.37 10.39 2.95
N ALA A 222 -15.53 10.36 1.64
CA ALA A 222 -15.26 11.51 0.77
C ALA A 222 -16.05 12.77 1.14
N ARG A 223 -17.30 12.62 1.56
CA ARG A 223 -18.13 13.77 1.95
C ARG A 223 -17.55 14.51 3.16
N ALA A 224 -17.12 13.77 4.18
CA ALA A 224 -16.52 14.38 5.37
C ALA A 224 -15.17 15.02 5.05
N TRP A 225 -14.35 14.34 4.25
CA TRP A 225 -13.02 14.85 3.85
C TRP A 225 -13.12 16.14 3.03
N LYS A 226 -14.01 16.18 2.03
CA LYS A 226 -14.24 17.36 1.18
C LYS A 226 -14.89 18.50 1.98
N LYS A 227 -15.82 18.21 2.91
CA LYS A 227 -16.40 19.22 3.81
C LYS A 227 -15.35 19.88 4.71
N ALA A 228 -14.36 19.12 5.17
CA ALA A 228 -13.23 19.64 5.94
C ALA A 228 -12.18 20.34 5.05
N GLY A 229 -12.24 20.19 3.72
CA GLY A 229 -11.31 20.75 2.75
C GLY A 229 -9.97 20.00 2.68
N LEU A 230 -9.94 18.70 3.08
CA LEU A 230 -8.70 17.92 3.11
C LEU A 230 -8.11 17.63 1.72
N ASN A 231 -8.91 17.73 0.66
CA ASN A 231 -8.49 17.58 -0.72
C ASN A 231 -7.72 18.78 -1.29
N ASN A 232 -7.72 19.92 -0.61
CA ASN A 232 -7.06 21.15 -1.03
C ASN A 232 -6.38 21.84 0.17
N LEU A 233 -5.58 21.07 0.93
CA LEU A 233 -4.88 21.57 2.10
C LEU A 233 -3.75 22.52 1.71
N VAL A 234 -3.66 23.62 2.42
CA VAL A 234 -2.55 24.57 2.35
C VAL A 234 -1.78 24.52 3.67
N GLN A 235 -0.50 24.23 3.59
CA GLN A 235 0.41 24.36 4.73
C GLN A 235 0.93 25.79 4.81
N LYS A 236 0.78 26.42 5.96
CA LYS A 236 1.31 27.76 6.23
C LYS A 236 2.23 27.70 7.45
N ALA A 237 3.51 27.96 7.23
CA ALA A 237 4.49 27.96 8.32
C ALA A 237 4.24 29.17 9.24
N THR A 238 4.26 28.89 10.54
CA THR A 238 4.27 29.90 11.61
C THR A 238 5.66 30.03 12.24
N PHE A 239 6.50 29.03 12.05
CA PHE A 239 7.89 29.00 12.51
C PHE A 239 8.71 28.07 11.62
N VAL A 240 9.89 28.51 11.19
CA VAL A 240 10.88 27.67 10.48
C VAL A 240 12.29 28.02 10.96
N GLU A 241 12.99 26.99 11.42
CA GLU A 241 14.40 27.01 11.73
C GLU A 241 15.11 25.92 10.90
N SER A 242 16.24 26.25 10.28
CA SER A 242 16.99 25.32 9.46
C SER A 242 18.49 25.52 9.63
N SER A 243 19.22 24.43 9.68
CA SER A 243 20.69 24.37 9.72
C SER A 243 21.19 23.19 8.88
N ALA A 244 22.48 23.08 8.66
CA ALA A 244 23.05 21.94 7.93
C ALA A 244 22.82 20.57 8.57
N LYS A 245 22.48 20.51 9.87
CA LYS A 245 22.29 19.25 10.61
C LYS A 245 20.85 18.91 10.93
N GLY A 246 19.96 19.87 10.81
CA GLY A 246 18.54 19.67 11.13
C GLY A 246 17.74 20.95 11.04
N GLY A 247 16.43 20.83 11.23
CA GLY A 247 15.51 21.95 11.22
C GLY A 247 14.19 21.62 11.90
N LYS A 248 13.40 22.65 12.13
CA LYS A 248 12.05 22.55 12.70
C LYS A 248 11.12 23.44 11.93
N ALA A 249 9.90 22.97 11.69
CA ALA A 249 8.82 23.80 11.18
C ALA A 249 7.56 23.55 11.99
N LYS A 250 6.84 24.63 12.30
CA LYS A 250 5.47 24.57 12.82
C LYS A 250 4.56 25.16 11.78
N VAL A 251 3.51 24.44 11.43
CA VAL A 251 2.59 24.83 10.37
C VAL A 251 1.15 24.79 10.83
N GLU A 252 0.37 25.72 10.33
CA GLU A 252 -1.08 25.65 10.32
C GLU A 252 -1.52 24.98 9.03
N LEU A 253 -2.51 24.11 9.16
CA LEU A 253 -3.17 23.44 8.03
C LEU A 253 -4.47 24.21 7.78
N LEU A 254 -4.58 24.78 6.59
CA LEU A 254 -5.74 25.56 6.19
C LEU A 254 -6.45 24.86 5.04
N ASN A 255 -7.77 24.94 5.00
CA ASN A 255 -8.53 24.56 3.82
C ASN A 255 -8.52 25.70 2.77
N ALA A 256 -9.14 25.49 1.61
CA ALA A 256 -9.17 26.48 0.52
C ALA A 256 -9.83 27.81 0.93
N GLU A 257 -10.74 27.81 1.91
CA GLU A 257 -11.39 28.99 2.44
C GLU A 257 -10.55 29.71 3.52
N GLY A 258 -9.34 29.23 3.79
CA GLY A 258 -8.45 29.77 4.81
C GLY A 258 -8.81 29.39 6.25
N ARG A 259 -9.76 28.48 6.46
CA ARG A 259 -10.11 27.97 7.78
C ARG A 259 -9.06 26.99 8.25
N LYS A 260 -8.59 27.14 9.49
CA LYS A 260 -7.67 26.21 10.13
C LYS A 260 -8.37 24.88 10.41
N VAL A 261 -7.76 23.79 9.97
CA VAL A 261 -8.26 22.41 10.14
C VAL A 261 -7.34 21.56 11.05
N GLY A 262 -6.20 22.12 11.42
CA GLY A 262 -5.24 21.47 12.32
C GLY A 262 -3.89 22.14 12.32
N THR A 263 -2.94 21.51 12.98
CA THR A 263 -1.52 21.93 13.00
C THR A 263 -0.61 20.73 12.76
N ALA A 264 0.58 20.98 12.23
CA ALA A 264 1.63 19.99 12.19
C ALA A 264 2.98 20.59 12.61
N ASP A 265 3.77 19.78 13.33
CA ASP A 265 5.15 20.06 13.66
C ASP A 265 6.04 19.09 12.88
N PHE A 266 7.03 19.60 12.17
CA PHE A 266 8.06 18.83 11.50
C PHE A 266 9.40 19.01 12.21
N LEU A 267 10.06 17.89 12.50
CA LEU A 267 11.44 17.86 12.98
C LEU A 267 12.30 17.11 11.96
N TYR A 268 13.24 17.80 11.37
CA TYR A 268 14.20 17.28 10.41
C TYR A 268 15.53 17.04 11.08
N THR A 269 16.13 15.86 10.87
CA THR A 269 17.45 15.52 11.45
C THR A 269 18.30 14.83 10.40
N LEU A 270 19.38 15.48 9.96
CA LEU A 270 20.35 14.86 9.05
C LEU A 270 21.37 14.05 9.88
N ARG A 271 21.39 12.75 9.69
CA ARG A 271 22.34 11.85 10.34
C ARG A 271 23.69 11.84 9.61
N LYS A 272 24.76 11.48 10.32
CA LYS A 272 26.12 11.41 9.74
C LYS A 272 26.24 10.47 8.52
N ASN A 273 25.33 9.49 8.41
CA ASN A 273 25.27 8.56 7.29
C ASN A 273 24.43 9.06 6.09
N GLY A 274 24.07 10.35 6.05
CA GLY A 274 23.28 10.95 4.98
C GLY A 274 21.79 10.68 5.04
N THR A 275 21.29 9.98 6.08
CA THR A 275 19.85 9.79 6.27
C THR A 275 19.22 11.07 6.82
N LEU A 276 18.17 11.56 6.16
CA LEU A 276 17.31 12.62 6.66
C LEU A 276 16.09 11.96 7.34
N GLU A 277 15.95 12.20 8.63
CA GLU A 277 14.78 11.79 9.40
C GLU A 277 13.77 12.93 9.41
N VAL A 278 12.53 12.61 9.09
CA VAL A 278 11.39 13.53 9.08
C VAL A 278 10.37 13.03 10.10
N LYS A 279 10.43 13.57 11.32
CA LYS A 279 9.44 13.29 12.35
C LYS A 279 8.34 14.31 12.30
N THR A 280 7.12 13.82 12.13
CA THR A 280 5.92 14.63 11.98
C THR A 280 4.97 14.40 13.13
N THR A 281 4.45 15.49 13.71
CA THR A 281 3.36 15.43 14.68
C THR A 281 2.18 16.24 14.14
N PHE A 282 1.08 15.56 13.83
CA PHE A 282 -0.16 16.15 13.35
C PHE A 282 -1.20 16.21 14.47
N VAL A 283 -1.86 17.35 14.63
CA VAL A 283 -2.95 17.55 15.58
C VAL A 283 -4.17 18.09 14.82
N PRO A 284 -5.21 17.26 14.60
CA PRO A 284 -6.43 17.71 13.93
C PRO A 284 -7.24 18.67 14.80
N ASP A 285 -7.96 19.61 14.16
CA ASP A 285 -9.12 20.25 14.78
C ASP A 285 -10.32 19.30 14.69
N THR A 286 -10.64 18.64 15.78
CA THR A 286 -11.72 17.64 15.83
C THR A 286 -13.13 18.25 15.69
N ALA A 287 -13.27 19.56 15.77
CA ALA A 287 -14.52 20.25 15.45
C ALA A 287 -14.75 20.38 13.94
N VAL A 288 -13.67 20.22 13.14
CA VAL A 288 -13.70 20.33 11.67
C VAL A 288 -13.51 18.98 11.01
N ILE A 289 -12.47 18.25 11.42
CA ILE A 289 -12.13 16.94 10.89
C ILE A 289 -12.86 15.86 11.69
N THR A 290 -13.79 15.17 11.05
CA THR A 290 -14.57 14.09 11.65
C THR A 290 -14.19 12.70 11.10
N SER A 291 -13.37 12.66 10.04
CA SER A 291 -12.88 11.44 9.39
C SER A 291 -11.59 11.76 8.64
N LEU A 292 -10.72 10.77 8.52
CA LEU A 292 -9.44 10.86 7.81
C LEU A 292 -9.32 9.72 6.80
N ALA A 293 -8.83 10.03 5.59
CA ALA A 293 -8.50 9.03 4.59
C ALA A 293 -7.16 8.35 4.93
N ARG A 294 -6.18 9.16 5.27
CA ARG A 294 -4.81 8.76 5.61
C ARG A 294 -4.15 9.78 6.53
N VAL A 295 -3.04 9.39 7.10
CA VAL A 295 -2.08 10.28 7.77
C VAL A 295 -0.69 9.86 7.35
N GLY A 296 -0.01 10.72 6.59
CA GLY A 296 1.30 10.42 6.03
C GLY A 296 1.94 11.62 5.35
N LEU A 297 2.89 11.35 4.48
CA LEU A 297 3.56 12.34 3.63
C LEU A 297 3.28 12.03 2.16
N ALA A 298 3.15 13.08 1.34
CA ALA A 298 3.04 12.98 -0.11
C ALA A 298 4.03 13.91 -0.79
N PHE A 299 4.58 13.48 -1.90
CA PHE A 299 5.48 14.25 -2.75
C PHE A 299 5.58 13.61 -4.13
N GLU A 300 6.24 14.30 -5.04
CA GLU A 300 6.53 13.79 -6.38
C GLU A 300 8.03 13.64 -6.58
N MET A 301 8.41 12.62 -7.35
CA MET A 301 9.77 12.45 -7.88
C MET A 301 9.72 12.46 -9.41
N PRO A 302 10.81 12.84 -10.11
CA PRO A 302 10.90 12.65 -11.55
C PRO A 302 10.57 11.20 -11.94
N ASP A 303 9.83 11.00 -13.03
CA ASP A 303 9.37 9.68 -13.49
C ASP A 303 10.50 8.73 -13.91
N THR A 304 11.72 9.24 -14.04
CA THR A 304 12.94 8.43 -14.18
C THR A 304 13.20 7.54 -12.97
N TYR A 305 12.64 7.86 -11.78
CA TYR A 305 12.71 7.05 -10.56
C TYR A 305 11.49 6.16 -10.38
N ASN A 306 11.06 5.49 -11.43
CA ASN A 306 9.85 4.68 -11.46
C ASN A 306 10.05 3.21 -11.05
N GLN A 307 11.30 2.74 -10.90
CA GLN A 307 11.56 1.38 -10.46
C GLN A 307 11.35 1.26 -8.96
N VAL A 308 10.52 0.32 -8.55
CA VAL A 308 10.10 0.14 -7.16
C VAL A 308 10.53 -1.22 -6.64
N SER A 309 11.26 -1.26 -5.53
CA SER A 309 11.45 -2.48 -4.76
C SER A 309 11.07 -2.25 -3.30
N TYR A 310 10.46 -3.24 -2.66
CA TYR A 310 10.00 -3.08 -1.29
C TYR A 310 9.92 -4.41 -0.54
N LEU A 311 10.01 -4.34 0.80
CA LEU A 311 9.66 -5.43 1.71
C LEU A 311 8.35 -5.07 2.41
N GLY A 312 7.28 -5.75 2.06
CA GLY A 312 5.93 -5.49 2.54
C GLY A 312 4.94 -6.51 2.00
N ARG A 313 3.63 -6.28 2.19
CA ARG A 313 2.61 -7.12 1.57
C ARG A 313 2.46 -6.82 0.09
N GLY A 314 2.37 -7.86 -0.72
CA GLY A 314 2.22 -7.80 -2.18
C GLY A 314 1.83 -9.15 -2.75
N GLU A 315 1.90 -9.30 -4.02
CA GLU A 315 2.28 -8.41 -5.16
C GLU A 315 1.27 -7.29 -5.47
N HIS A 316 -0.02 -7.58 -5.35
CA HIS A 316 -1.15 -6.71 -5.64
C HIS A 316 -1.36 -5.67 -4.52
N GLU A 317 -2.24 -4.72 -4.77
CA GLU A 317 -2.59 -3.70 -3.78
C GLU A 317 -3.28 -4.31 -2.56
N THR A 318 -2.94 -3.76 -1.39
CA THR A 318 -3.52 -4.15 -0.10
C THR A 318 -3.92 -2.91 0.69
N TYR A 319 -5.00 -3.02 1.47
CA TYR A 319 -5.49 -2.00 2.40
C TYR A 319 -5.71 -2.62 3.79
N ALA A 320 -5.87 -1.82 4.82
CA ALA A 320 -5.99 -2.31 6.20
C ALA A 320 -7.08 -3.39 6.38
N ASP A 321 -8.19 -3.28 5.65
CA ASP A 321 -9.32 -4.22 5.66
C ASP A 321 -9.30 -5.24 4.51
N ARG A 322 -8.28 -5.20 3.64
CA ARG A 322 -8.11 -6.07 2.47
C ARG A 322 -6.62 -6.37 2.24
N ASN A 323 -6.04 -7.22 3.08
CA ASN A 323 -4.60 -7.51 3.05
C ASN A 323 -4.23 -8.97 3.36
N ARG A 324 -5.20 -9.84 3.62
CA ARG A 324 -4.94 -11.24 3.98
C ARG A 324 -4.34 -12.04 2.82
N SER A 325 -4.68 -11.66 1.59
CA SER A 325 -4.13 -12.28 0.38
C SER A 325 -2.68 -11.89 0.10
N GLY A 326 -2.22 -10.72 0.57
CA GLY A 326 -0.85 -10.26 0.37
C GLY A 326 0.12 -10.96 1.31
N ARG A 327 1.12 -11.68 0.76
CA ARG A 327 2.26 -12.18 1.54
C ARG A 327 3.27 -11.08 1.74
N ILE A 328 3.94 -11.07 2.89
CA ILE A 328 5.10 -10.22 3.13
C ILE A 328 6.29 -10.86 2.40
N GLY A 329 6.94 -10.08 1.57
CA GLY A 329 8.08 -10.50 0.77
C GLY A 329 8.83 -9.32 0.18
N ILE A 330 9.97 -9.60 -0.46
CA ILE A 330 10.66 -8.62 -1.29
C ILE A 330 10.06 -8.68 -2.69
N TYR A 331 9.55 -7.55 -3.15
CA TYR A 331 8.94 -7.40 -4.46
C TYR A 331 9.67 -6.36 -5.29
N HIS A 332 9.68 -6.58 -6.61
CA HIS A 332 10.23 -5.67 -7.62
C HIS A 332 9.13 -5.38 -8.63
N THR A 333 8.86 -4.12 -8.86
CA THR A 333 7.82 -3.62 -9.73
C THR A 333 8.18 -2.24 -10.25
N ASP A 334 7.25 -1.56 -10.86
CA ASP A 334 7.36 -0.16 -11.27
C ASP A 334 6.07 0.61 -10.94
N ALA A 335 6.12 1.93 -11.04
CA ALA A 335 4.98 2.80 -10.75
C ALA A 335 3.76 2.49 -11.63
N GLU A 336 3.98 2.05 -12.88
CA GLU A 336 2.92 1.69 -13.81
C GLU A 336 2.17 0.43 -13.36
N ARG A 337 2.90 -0.63 -13.00
CA ARG A 337 2.32 -1.89 -12.53
C ARG A 337 1.71 -1.78 -11.14
N MET A 338 2.12 -0.78 -10.37
CA MET A 338 1.48 -0.51 -9.07
C MET A 338 0.10 0.11 -9.24
N PHE A 339 -0.15 0.87 -10.32
CA PHE A 339 -1.43 1.48 -10.60
C PHE A 339 -2.38 0.44 -11.21
N HIS A 340 -3.49 0.15 -10.53
CA HIS A 340 -4.53 -0.70 -11.11
C HIS A 340 -5.57 0.18 -11.83
N TYR A 341 -5.79 -0.08 -13.11
CA TYR A 341 -6.71 0.66 -13.96
C TYR A 341 -8.16 0.21 -13.71
N TYR A 342 -8.73 0.64 -12.58
CA TYR A 342 -10.17 0.52 -12.39
C TYR A 342 -10.91 1.27 -13.49
N VAL A 343 -12.09 0.78 -13.87
CA VAL A 343 -12.90 1.37 -14.96
C VAL A 343 -13.10 2.88 -14.72
N ARG A 344 -13.44 3.26 -13.50
CA ARG A 344 -13.37 4.64 -13.03
C ARG A 344 -12.11 4.85 -12.21
N PRO A 345 -11.21 5.78 -12.60
CA PRO A 345 -10.01 6.08 -11.83
C PRO A 345 -10.33 6.44 -10.38
N GLN A 346 -9.55 5.92 -9.45
CA GLN A 346 -9.70 6.08 -8.00
C GLN A 346 -8.40 5.73 -7.29
N ALA A 347 -8.33 5.91 -5.96
CA ALA A 347 -7.16 5.50 -5.19
C ALA A 347 -6.84 4.03 -5.41
N THR A 348 -5.58 3.74 -5.70
CA THR A 348 -5.06 2.41 -6.02
C THR A 348 -3.58 2.29 -5.66
N GLY A 349 -3.03 1.10 -5.77
CA GLY A 349 -1.59 0.86 -5.67
C GLY A 349 -1.03 0.82 -4.25
N ASN A 350 -1.85 0.95 -3.22
CA ASN A 350 -1.36 0.89 -1.84
C ASN A 350 -0.77 -0.47 -1.47
N ARG A 351 0.30 -0.47 -0.68
CA ARG A 351 0.91 -1.65 -0.06
C ARG A 351 0.97 -1.46 1.45
N THR A 352 0.60 -2.48 2.20
CA THR A 352 0.57 -2.47 3.67
C THR A 352 1.74 -3.24 4.30
N ASP A 353 1.94 -3.08 5.60
CA ASP A 353 2.98 -3.79 6.37
C ASP A 353 4.38 -3.65 5.74
N VAL A 354 4.73 -2.43 5.31
CA VAL A 354 5.99 -2.14 4.64
C VAL A 354 7.10 -1.88 5.65
N ARG A 355 8.29 -2.45 5.40
CA ARG A 355 9.49 -2.26 6.21
C ARG A 355 10.45 -1.26 5.57
N TRP A 356 10.51 -1.30 4.25
CA TRP A 356 11.26 -0.37 3.43
C TRP A 356 10.73 -0.36 2.00
N VAL A 357 10.94 0.75 1.31
CA VAL A 357 10.70 0.89 -0.12
C VAL A 357 11.84 1.68 -0.75
N ASN A 358 12.26 1.24 -1.92
CA ASN A 358 13.25 1.91 -2.76
C ASN A 358 12.57 2.38 -4.05
N LEU A 359 12.88 3.62 -4.43
CA LEU A 359 12.55 4.16 -5.74
C LEU A 359 13.86 4.50 -6.46
N THR A 360 14.06 3.89 -7.62
CA THR A 360 15.33 4.02 -8.35
C THR A 360 15.11 4.28 -9.84
N ASP A 361 16.12 4.81 -10.48
CA ASP A 361 16.26 4.79 -11.92
C ASP A 361 16.70 3.39 -12.41
N GLU A 362 16.80 3.19 -13.71
CA GLU A 362 17.22 1.92 -14.32
C GLU A 362 18.65 1.51 -13.92
N ALA A 363 19.49 2.47 -13.56
CA ALA A 363 20.86 2.20 -13.08
C ALA A 363 20.89 1.76 -11.60
N GLY A 364 19.76 1.86 -10.89
CA GLY A 364 19.63 1.51 -9.48
C GLY A 364 19.97 2.64 -8.50
N ASN A 365 20.13 3.87 -9.00
CA ASN A 365 20.31 5.05 -8.15
C ASN A 365 18.95 5.67 -7.81
N GLY A 366 18.80 6.17 -6.59
CA GLY A 366 17.53 6.76 -6.16
C GLY A 366 17.44 7.00 -4.66
N LEU A 367 16.29 6.74 -4.09
CA LEU A 367 16.02 6.90 -2.66
C LEU A 367 15.48 5.61 -2.03
N THR A 368 15.84 5.38 -0.77
CA THR A 368 15.18 4.41 0.10
C THR A 368 14.42 5.14 1.20
N PHE A 369 13.22 4.64 1.48
CA PHE A 369 12.35 5.14 2.55
C PHE A 369 12.12 4.03 3.58
N ARG A 370 12.17 4.40 4.87
CA ARG A 370 11.96 3.51 6.01
C ARG A 370 11.21 4.24 7.11
N SER A 371 10.69 3.50 8.06
CA SER A 371 10.11 4.01 9.30
C SER A 371 10.53 3.12 10.47
N ASP A 372 10.38 3.61 11.70
CA ASP A 372 10.54 2.83 12.93
C ASP A 372 9.40 1.83 13.13
N LYS A 373 8.28 2.03 12.44
CA LYS A 373 7.11 1.15 12.42
C LYS A 373 6.84 0.65 11.01
N HIS A 374 6.04 -0.39 10.90
CA HIS A 374 5.47 -0.76 9.60
C HIS A 374 4.58 0.38 9.11
N PHE A 375 4.67 0.66 7.83
CA PHE A 375 3.94 1.74 7.19
C PHE A 375 3.23 1.25 5.92
N GLN A 376 2.57 2.15 5.23
CA GLN A 376 1.94 1.89 3.94
C GLN A 376 2.55 2.82 2.91
N PHE A 377 2.53 2.43 1.64
CA PHE A 377 2.98 3.31 0.57
C PHE A 377 2.24 3.04 -0.74
N SER A 378 2.23 4.03 -1.59
CA SER A 378 1.93 3.88 -3.01
C SER A 378 2.86 4.75 -3.85
N VAL A 379 3.13 4.29 -5.07
CA VAL A 379 3.86 5.04 -6.10
C VAL A 379 3.06 4.90 -7.38
N ILE A 380 2.56 6.01 -7.91
CA ILE A 380 1.69 6.00 -9.09
C ILE A 380 2.18 7.00 -10.14
N PRO A 381 1.95 6.73 -11.46
CA PRO A 381 2.44 7.58 -12.55
C PRO A 381 1.55 8.80 -12.84
N PHE A 382 0.63 9.13 -11.93
CA PHE A 382 -0.34 10.21 -12.06
C PHE A 382 -0.40 11.04 -10.78
N THR A 383 -0.80 12.31 -10.87
CA THR A 383 -1.09 13.11 -9.68
C THR A 383 -2.41 12.70 -9.06
N ASP A 384 -2.54 12.79 -7.73
CA ASP A 384 -3.79 12.51 -7.02
C ASP A 384 -4.97 13.31 -7.57
N MET A 385 -4.74 14.58 -7.92
CA MET A 385 -5.77 15.46 -8.47
C MET A 385 -6.24 14.98 -9.84
N ASN A 386 -5.35 14.43 -10.69
CA ASN A 386 -5.75 13.87 -11.96
C ASN A 386 -6.60 12.61 -11.75
N VAL A 387 -6.17 11.71 -10.86
CA VAL A 387 -6.91 10.49 -10.53
C VAL A 387 -8.29 10.81 -9.93
N ASP A 388 -8.39 11.80 -9.02
CA ASP A 388 -9.66 12.17 -8.35
C ASP A 388 -10.67 12.85 -9.31
N LYS A 389 -10.18 13.53 -10.34
CA LYS A 389 -11.02 14.22 -11.34
C LYS A 389 -11.41 13.34 -12.52
N ALA A 390 -10.57 12.39 -12.90
CA ALA A 390 -10.82 11.54 -14.05
C ALA A 390 -12.07 10.66 -13.83
N THR A 391 -12.93 10.61 -14.81
CA THR A 391 -14.10 9.73 -14.84
C THR A 391 -13.81 8.47 -15.64
N HIS A 392 -12.87 8.55 -16.59
CA HIS A 392 -12.43 7.46 -17.45
C HIS A 392 -10.90 7.39 -17.53
N ILE A 393 -10.36 6.23 -17.85
CA ILE A 393 -8.92 5.98 -17.88
C ILE A 393 -8.16 6.77 -18.96
N ASN A 394 -8.82 7.12 -20.08
CA ASN A 394 -8.24 7.94 -21.16
C ASN A 394 -8.00 9.41 -20.74
N GLU A 395 -8.65 9.88 -19.67
CA GLU A 395 -8.47 11.21 -19.08
C GLU A 395 -7.23 11.31 -18.19
N LEU A 396 -6.61 10.17 -17.84
CA LEU A 396 -5.39 10.14 -17.06
C LEU A 396 -4.22 10.72 -17.86
N LYS A 397 -3.49 11.66 -17.23
CA LYS A 397 -2.40 12.41 -17.87
C LYS A 397 -1.10 12.25 -17.12
N ARG A 398 -0.07 11.80 -17.81
CA ARG A 398 1.29 11.78 -17.28
C ARG A 398 1.89 13.17 -17.32
N THR A 399 2.58 13.55 -16.27
CA THR A 399 3.18 14.88 -16.09
C THR A 399 4.71 14.84 -15.95
N GLY A 400 5.34 13.67 -16.23
CA GLY A 400 6.79 13.48 -16.09
C GLY A 400 7.22 13.25 -14.65
N VAL A 401 6.27 12.90 -13.77
CA VAL A 401 6.52 12.59 -12.36
C VAL A 401 5.82 11.31 -11.92
N VAL A 402 6.29 10.73 -10.84
CA VAL A 402 5.58 9.71 -10.04
C VAL A 402 5.17 10.34 -8.72
N THR A 403 3.93 10.13 -8.32
CA THR A 403 3.42 10.55 -7.01
C THR A 403 3.70 9.47 -5.98
N VAL A 404 4.33 9.86 -4.88
CA VAL A 404 4.76 8.98 -3.79
C VAL A 404 3.96 9.31 -2.53
N HIS A 405 3.36 8.31 -1.94
CA HIS A 405 2.77 8.38 -0.61
C HIS A 405 3.52 7.48 0.36
N LEU A 406 3.83 8.01 1.53
CA LEU A 406 4.36 7.29 2.68
C LEU A 406 3.38 7.50 3.84
N ASP A 407 2.55 6.50 4.13
CA ASP A 407 1.47 6.62 5.11
C ASP A 407 1.82 5.89 6.42
N ALA A 408 1.75 6.60 7.53
CA ALA A 408 1.76 5.98 8.84
C ALA A 408 0.50 5.13 9.04
N GLU A 409 -0.65 5.67 8.58
CA GLU A 409 -1.95 5.01 8.64
C GLU A 409 -2.79 5.41 7.41
N GLN A 410 -3.57 4.46 6.90
CA GLN A 410 -4.59 4.70 5.88
C GLN A 410 -5.85 3.89 6.19
N SER A 411 -7.01 4.53 6.08
CA SER A 411 -8.31 3.88 6.27
C SER A 411 -8.52 2.77 5.23
N GLY A 412 -9.23 1.73 5.65
CA GLY A 412 -9.70 0.69 4.76
C GLY A 412 -10.54 1.23 3.61
N VAL A 413 -10.92 0.36 2.68
CA VAL A 413 -11.74 0.72 1.51
C VAL A 413 -13.21 0.35 1.67
N GLY A 414 -13.56 -0.49 2.65
CA GLY A 414 -14.95 -0.87 2.95
C GLY A 414 -15.71 -1.49 1.79
N THR A 415 -17.03 -1.52 1.92
CA THR A 415 -17.96 -2.06 0.91
C THR A 415 -19.21 -1.16 0.74
N ALA A 416 -19.12 0.13 1.06
CA ALA A 416 -20.25 1.06 1.20
C ALA A 416 -21.08 1.24 -0.09
N THR A 417 -20.58 0.86 -1.24
CA THR A 417 -21.34 0.88 -2.51
C THR A 417 -22.55 -0.07 -2.45
N CYS A 418 -22.39 -1.27 -1.84
CA CYS A 418 -23.42 -2.29 -1.72
C CYS A 418 -23.51 -2.93 -0.33
N GLY A 419 -22.73 -2.44 0.65
CA GLY A 419 -22.62 -3.02 1.97
C GLY A 419 -22.34 -1.99 3.07
N PRO A 420 -21.79 -2.42 4.20
CA PRO A 420 -21.38 -1.52 5.27
C PRO A 420 -20.17 -0.68 4.85
N GLY A 421 -20.00 0.47 5.49
CA GLY A 421 -18.76 1.27 5.40
C GLY A 421 -17.57 0.56 6.00
N VAL A 422 -16.45 1.29 6.08
CA VAL A 422 -15.22 0.79 6.73
C VAL A 422 -15.51 0.50 8.20
N LEU A 423 -15.15 -0.71 8.66
CA LEU A 423 -15.31 -1.08 10.07
C LEU A 423 -14.42 -0.22 10.97
N PRO A 424 -14.84 0.11 12.21
CA PRO A 424 -14.11 1.04 13.09
C PRO A 424 -12.63 0.73 13.28
N GLN A 425 -12.25 -0.55 13.36
CA GLN A 425 -10.86 -0.97 13.54
C GLN A 425 -9.95 -0.70 12.34
N TYR A 426 -10.51 -0.36 11.18
CA TYR A 426 -9.79 -0.05 9.96
C TYR A 426 -9.87 1.43 9.56
N LEU A 427 -10.48 2.26 10.40
CA LEU A 427 -10.50 3.71 10.23
C LEU A 427 -9.24 4.33 10.82
N VAL A 428 -8.73 5.39 10.19
CA VAL A 428 -7.73 6.26 10.81
C VAL A 428 -8.43 7.08 11.89
N PRO A 429 -8.01 6.96 13.16
CA PRO A 429 -8.64 7.71 14.25
C PRO A 429 -8.38 9.21 14.12
N VAL A 430 -9.38 10.03 14.43
CA VAL A 430 -9.24 11.50 14.43
C VAL A 430 -8.67 11.94 15.77
N GLN A 431 -7.36 11.90 15.86
CA GLN A 431 -6.58 12.21 17.08
C GLN A 431 -5.20 12.75 16.71
N LYS A 432 -4.38 13.07 17.71
CA LYS A 432 -2.97 13.38 17.50
C LYS A 432 -2.22 12.16 16.95
N HIS A 433 -1.49 12.35 15.84
CA HIS A 433 -0.59 11.37 15.24
C HIS A 433 0.86 11.83 15.35
N THR A 434 1.76 10.90 15.62
CA THR A 434 3.21 11.13 15.55
C THR A 434 3.85 9.96 14.82
N PHE A 435 4.59 10.25 13.76
CA PHE A 435 5.26 9.27 12.93
C PHE A 435 6.59 9.82 12.41
N GLU A 436 7.43 8.94 11.90
CA GLU A 436 8.75 9.29 11.41
C GLU A 436 9.07 8.49 10.15
N PHE A 437 9.59 9.18 9.14
CA PHE A 437 10.15 8.56 7.95
C PHE A 437 11.62 8.95 7.79
N MET A 438 12.40 7.98 7.33
CA MET A 438 13.82 8.12 7.05
C MET A 438 14.00 8.09 5.52
N ILE A 439 14.61 9.12 4.99
CA ILE A 439 14.91 9.29 3.55
C ILE A 439 16.43 9.17 3.39
N ARG A 440 16.88 8.29 2.49
CA ARG A 440 18.30 8.10 2.26
C ARG A 440 18.60 7.83 0.78
N PRO A 441 19.73 8.34 0.25
CA PRO A 441 20.16 8.00 -1.10
C PRO A 441 20.49 6.52 -1.22
N LEU A 442 20.21 5.98 -2.39
CA LEU A 442 20.73 4.73 -2.91
C LEU A 442 21.65 5.07 -4.08
N ALA A 443 22.86 4.56 -4.03
CA ALA A 443 23.77 4.49 -5.16
C ALA A 443 24.22 3.05 -5.31
N LYS A 444 24.32 2.61 -6.54
CA LYS A 444 24.82 1.28 -6.89
C LYS A 444 26.33 1.29 -6.98
#